data_a9a0d76f397bb53c3f1386200033c427
#
_entry.id   a9a0d76f397bb53c3f1386200033c427
#
_cell.length_a   1.000
_cell.length_b   1.000
_cell.length_c   1.000
_cell.angle_alpha   90.00
_cell.angle_beta   90.00
_cell.angle_gamma   90.00
#
_symmetry.space_group_name_H-M   'P 1'
#
loop_
_entity.id
_entity.type
_entity.pdbx_description
1 polymer ?
#
loop_
_entity_poly.entity_id
_entity_poly.type
_entity_poly.pdbx_seq_one_letter_code
_entity_poly.pdbx_strand_id
1 'polypeptide(L)'
;MLIFVCLKTSDHIQTLLRTLPDNPGVYQYFDSEDKLLYVGKAKNLKKRVSSYFNKDNYENGKTQKKKKKIADVKYIIVNTELDALLLENTLIKKYQPRYNISLKDDKTYPWICIKNERFPRVFPTRNVVKDGSQYFGPYASVKVMNTVLGLIKQLYSLRTCNLNLTEQNIQAGKFKVCLEYHLGNCKAPCVAKETEMEYVNTISEIKEIVKGNVNVVARHLKTLLQQHIEKMKFENDQLIKEKIKKKKKFQSKSTVVNPSINNVEVFSIITDDKSGYVNFLKVMNGAIMQGHTIEMKKKLDESDQELLTLAIAELRERFNSDAKEIIVPFEIETEFPNVTFLVPQRGDKKQLLEL
;
A
#
# COMPACT_ATOMS: atom_id res chain seq x y z
N MET A 1 34.29 40.97 27.05
CA MET A 1 33.85 41.45 25.73
C MET A 1 33.42 40.23 24.93
N LEU A 2 32.09 39.90 25.02
CA LEU A 2 31.50 38.78 24.31
C LEU A 2 31.21 39.20 22.87
N ILE A 3 32.01 38.69 21.94
CA ILE A 3 31.76 38.89 20.49
C ILE A 3 30.57 38.02 20.10
N PHE A 4 29.41 38.66 19.99
CA PHE A 4 28.27 38.08 19.27
C PHE A 4 28.64 37.95 17.79
N VAL A 5 29.10 36.78 17.37
CA VAL A 5 29.21 36.43 15.95
C VAL A 5 27.81 36.21 15.43
N CYS A 6 27.17 37.24 14.95
CA CYS A 6 26.00 37.18 14.12
C CYS A 6 26.41 36.41 12.84
N LEU A 7 26.04 35.14 12.73
CA LEU A 7 26.26 34.33 11.52
C LEU A 7 25.39 34.92 10.40
N LYS A 8 25.91 35.87 9.64
CA LYS A 8 25.29 36.32 8.40
C LYS A 8 25.19 35.13 7.46
N THR A 9 23.97 34.84 6.99
CA THR A 9 23.73 33.94 5.87
C THR A 9 24.68 34.33 4.75
N SER A 10 25.42 33.40 4.14
CA SER A 10 26.40 33.74 3.09
C SER A 10 25.71 34.50 1.98
N ASP A 11 26.43 35.48 1.35
CA ASP A 11 25.89 36.30 0.27
C ASP A 11 25.35 35.47 -0.90
N HIS A 12 25.93 34.30 -1.13
CA HIS A 12 25.45 33.30 -2.07
C HIS A 12 24.00 32.84 -1.76
N ILE A 13 23.73 32.41 -0.52
CA ILE A 13 22.37 31.98 -0.12
C ILE A 13 21.38 33.15 -0.21
N GLN A 14 21.77 34.35 0.17
CA GLN A 14 20.89 35.53 0.04
C GLN A 14 20.51 35.81 -1.42
N THR A 15 21.44 35.68 -2.34
CA THR A 15 21.19 35.81 -3.78
C THR A 15 20.23 34.73 -4.28
N LEU A 16 20.44 33.46 -3.89
CA LEU A 16 19.54 32.35 -4.22
C LEU A 16 18.13 32.58 -3.70
N LEU A 17 17.96 33.07 -2.46
CA LEU A 17 16.64 33.32 -1.86
C LEU A 17 15.83 34.36 -2.66
N ARG A 18 16.50 35.36 -3.29
CA ARG A 18 15.85 36.38 -4.13
C ARG A 18 15.34 35.80 -5.45
N THR A 19 16.01 34.80 -6.00
CA THR A 19 15.71 34.18 -7.31
C THR A 19 14.75 33.02 -7.22
N LEU A 20 14.36 32.55 -6.00
CA LEU A 20 13.43 31.48 -5.83
C LEU A 20 12.04 31.80 -6.41
N PRO A 21 11.44 30.85 -7.15
CA PRO A 21 10.10 31.01 -7.71
C PRO A 21 9.01 30.84 -6.66
N ASP A 22 7.81 31.39 -6.93
CA ASP A 22 6.61 31.25 -6.09
C ASP A 22 5.82 29.97 -6.38
N ASN A 23 6.38 29.02 -7.12
CA ASN A 23 5.76 27.77 -7.53
C ASN A 23 5.87 26.68 -6.45
N PRO A 24 5.00 25.65 -6.49
CA PRO A 24 5.20 24.41 -5.75
C PRO A 24 6.46 23.69 -6.19
N GLY A 25 7.13 22.99 -5.26
CA GLY A 25 8.34 22.26 -5.62
C GLY A 25 9.01 21.58 -4.44
N VAL A 26 10.17 21.00 -4.73
CA VAL A 26 11.05 20.38 -3.76
C VAL A 26 12.36 21.16 -3.71
N TYR A 27 12.81 21.47 -2.49
CA TYR A 27 14.10 22.10 -2.24
C TYR A 27 15.05 21.12 -1.56
N GLN A 28 16.34 21.28 -1.85
CA GLN A 28 17.41 20.42 -1.40
C GLN A 28 18.51 21.28 -0.78
N TYR A 29 18.96 20.93 0.43
CA TYR A 29 20.05 21.61 1.11
C TYR A 29 21.33 20.79 1.02
N PHE A 30 22.41 21.43 0.62
CA PHE A 30 23.73 20.84 0.47
C PHE A 30 24.72 21.49 1.44
N ASP A 31 25.74 20.75 1.87
CA ASP A 31 26.87 21.31 2.60
C ASP A 31 27.98 21.81 1.67
N SER A 32 29.09 22.27 2.26
CA SER A 32 30.24 22.75 1.52
C SER A 32 30.98 21.70 0.68
N GLU A 33 30.67 20.41 0.88
CA GLU A 33 31.24 19.28 0.14
C GLU A 33 30.25 18.73 -0.92
N ASP A 34 29.20 19.51 -1.25
CA ASP A 34 28.08 19.12 -2.16
C ASP A 34 27.33 17.85 -1.71
N LYS A 35 27.35 17.57 -0.41
CA LYS A 35 26.61 16.46 0.18
C LYS A 35 25.19 16.88 0.53
N LEU A 36 24.20 16.10 0.09
CA LEU A 36 22.80 16.35 0.37
C LEU A 36 22.49 16.16 1.86
N LEU A 37 22.08 17.24 2.52
CA LEU A 37 21.75 17.25 3.95
C LEU A 37 20.26 17.02 4.19
N TYR A 38 19.40 17.62 3.36
CA TYR A 38 17.95 17.63 3.57
C TYR A 38 17.21 17.83 2.26
N VAL A 39 16.04 17.20 2.13
CA VAL A 39 15.05 17.42 1.07
C VAL A 39 13.75 17.86 1.74
N GLY A 40 13.05 18.84 1.15
CA GLY A 40 11.76 19.28 1.67
C GLY A 40 10.81 19.75 0.57
N LYS A 41 9.52 19.47 0.74
CA LYS A 41 8.47 20.00 -0.14
C LYS A 41 8.08 21.44 0.21
N ALA A 42 7.57 22.15 -0.77
CA ALA A 42 6.98 23.47 -0.58
C ALA A 42 5.78 23.68 -1.50
N LYS A 43 4.70 24.24 -0.96
CA LYS A 43 3.58 24.79 -1.74
C LYS A 43 4.00 26.08 -2.47
N ASN A 44 4.94 26.80 -1.88
CA ASN A 44 5.60 27.97 -2.43
C ASN A 44 7.06 27.94 -2.00
N LEU A 45 7.95 27.67 -2.96
CA LEU A 45 9.40 27.53 -2.72
C LEU A 45 10.01 28.76 -2.07
N LYS A 46 9.69 29.95 -2.60
CA LYS A 46 10.24 31.23 -2.09
C LYS A 46 9.85 31.48 -0.65
N LYS A 47 8.55 31.37 -0.32
CA LYS A 47 8.05 31.59 1.05
C LYS A 47 8.66 30.57 2.02
N ARG A 48 8.66 29.28 1.67
CA ARG A 48 9.13 28.18 2.55
C ARG A 48 10.62 28.29 2.82
N VAL A 49 11.45 28.45 1.79
CA VAL A 49 12.90 28.51 1.95
C VAL A 49 13.33 29.81 2.62
N SER A 50 12.75 30.96 2.22
CA SER A 50 13.06 32.26 2.86
C SER A 50 12.69 32.26 4.35
N SER A 51 11.52 31.75 4.72
CA SER A 51 11.10 31.66 6.14
C SER A 51 12.06 30.82 6.98
N TYR A 52 12.64 29.76 6.38
CA TYR A 52 13.62 28.93 7.07
C TYR A 52 14.91 29.68 7.39
N PHE A 53 15.40 30.52 6.48
CA PHE A 53 16.63 31.28 6.70
C PHE A 53 16.42 32.56 7.52
N ASN A 54 15.22 33.17 7.49
CA ASN A 54 14.89 34.40 8.20
C ASN A 54 14.51 34.20 9.67
N LYS A 55 14.21 32.97 10.10
CA LYS A 55 13.98 32.65 11.52
C LYS A 55 15.32 32.58 12.27
N ASP A 56 15.53 33.50 13.23
CA ASP A 56 16.78 33.58 14.00
C ASP A 56 16.80 32.62 15.21
N ASN A 57 15.64 32.32 15.80
CA ASN A 57 15.56 31.42 16.94
C ASN A 57 14.74 30.17 16.60
N TYR A 58 15.42 29.05 16.47
CA TYR A 58 14.80 27.72 16.51
C TYR A 58 14.96 27.17 17.92
N GLU A 59 13.86 26.72 18.52
CA GLU A 59 13.87 26.06 19.83
C GLU A 59 14.67 24.77 19.81
N ASN A 60 14.83 24.15 18.63
CA ASN A 60 15.53 22.88 18.48
C ASN A 60 16.98 23.07 18.01
N GLY A 61 17.92 22.60 18.85
CA GLY A 61 19.35 22.64 18.56
C GLY A 61 19.78 21.85 17.31
N LYS A 62 19.00 20.86 16.85
CA LYS A 62 19.28 20.10 15.62
C LYS A 62 19.02 20.94 14.37
N THR A 63 17.95 21.71 14.37
CA THR A 63 17.63 22.63 13.26
C THR A 63 18.64 23.74 13.12
N GLN A 64 19.15 24.28 14.24
CA GLN A 64 20.27 25.25 14.23
C GLN A 64 21.55 24.62 13.67
N LYS A 65 21.89 23.40 14.07
CA LYS A 65 23.06 22.67 13.55
C LYS A 65 22.95 22.40 12.06
N LYS A 66 21.73 22.10 11.56
CA LYS A 66 21.45 21.94 10.12
C LYS A 66 21.67 23.27 9.40
N LYS A 67 21.05 24.38 9.87
CA LYS A 67 21.17 25.71 9.26
C LYS A 67 22.64 26.14 9.09
N LYS A 68 23.48 25.89 10.09
CA LYS A 68 24.93 26.22 10.07
C LYS A 68 25.74 25.44 9.03
N LYS A 69 25.24 24.29 8.58
CA LYS A 69 25.94 23.43 7.61
C LYS A 69 25.51 23.66 6.17
N ILE A 70 24.39 24.35 5.95
CA ILE A 70 23.88 24.60 4.60
C ILE A 70 24.79 25.60 3.89
N ALA A 71 25.36 25.16 2.79
CA ALA A 71 26.20 25.97 1.91
C ALA A 71 25.53 26.30 0.57
N ASP A 72 24.62 25.43 0.10
CA ASP A 72 23.89 25.60 -1.17
C ASP A 72 22.45 25.13 -1.10
N VAL A 73 21.60 25.66 -1.99
CA VAL A 73 20.17 25.33 -2.12
C VAL A 73 19.84 25.08 -3.58
N LYS A 74 19.44 23.82 -3.90
CA LYS A 74 18.91 23.46 -5.21
C LYS A 74 17.41 23.25 -5.10
N TYR A 75 16.66 23.44 -6.19
CA TYR A 75 15.21 23.21 -6.18
C TYR A 75 14.71 22.63 -7.51
N ILE A 76 13.56 21.97 -7.45
CA ILE A 76 12.86 21.40 -8.60
C ILE A 76 11.42 21.91 -8.53
N ILE A 77 10.95 22.55 -9.58
CA ILE A 77 9.57 23.04 -9.70
C ILE A 77 8.69 21.88 -10.15
N VAL A 78 7.49 21.79 -9.60
CA VAL A 78 6.46 20.84 -9.99
C VAL A 78 5.10 21.54 -10.12
N ASN A 79 4.10 20.84 -10.68
CA ASN A 79 2.81 21.46 -10.97
C ASN A 79 1.89 21.54 -9.73
N THR A 80 1.94 20.54 -8.85
CA THR A 80 1.04 20.43 -7.69
C THR A 80 1.81 20.16 -6.39
N GLU A 81 1.16 20.42 -5.26
CA GLU A 81 1.72 20.11 -3.94
C GLU A 81 1.88 18.60 -3.75
N LEU A 82 0.98 17.79 -4.32
CA LEU A 82 1.10 16.33 -4.30
C LEU A 82 2.33 15.87 -5.09
N ASP A 83 2.60 16.43 -6.27
CA ASP A 83 3.81 16.10 -7.03
C ASP A 83 5.07 16.45 -6.21
N ALA A 84 5.05 17.58 -5.47
CA ALA A 84 6.13 17.93 -4.57
C ALA A 84 6.32 16.89 -3.46
N LEU A 85 5.23 16.40 -2.85
CA LEU A 85 5.27 15.37 -1.81
C LEU A 85 5.82 14.04 -2.34
N LEU A 86 5.34 13.58 -3.49
CA LEU A 86 5.81 12.33 -4.12
C LEU A 86 7.28 12.42 -4.54
N LEU A 87 7.70 13.57 -5.09
CA LEU A 87 9.09 13.80 -5.46
C LEU A 87 10.00 13.88 -4.23
N GLU A 88 9.59 14.57 -3.16
CA GLU A 88 10.29 14.61 -1.88
C GLU A 88 10.53 13.19 -1.36
N ASN A 89 9.47 12.37 -1.29
CA ASN A 89 9.54 10.98 -0.85
C ASN A 89 10.53 10.14 -1.70
N THR A 90 10.46 10.29 -3.01
CA THR A 90 11.37 9.59 -3.95
C THR A 90 12.83 9.99 -3.72
N LEU A 91 13.10 11.27 -3.53
CA LEU A 91 14.46 11.78 -3.28
C LEU A 91 14.98 11.36 -1.90
N ILE A 92 14.12 11.37 -0.87
CA ILE A 92 14.50 10.87 0.47
C ILE A 92 14.85 9.38 0.40
N LYS A 93 14.06 8.55 -0.28
CA LYS A 93 14.36 7.10 -0.48
C LYS A 93 15.68 6.89 -1.22
N LYS A 94 15.92 7.67 -2.27
CA LYS A 94 17.09 7.51 -3.13
C LYS A 94 18.40 7.92 -2.42
N TYR A 95 18.38 9.06 -1.73
CA TYR A 95 19.59 9.69 -1.19
C TYR A 95 19.77 9.53 0.31
N GLN A 96 18.73 9.12 1.05
CA GLN A 96 18.74 8.93 2.52
C GLN A 96 19.40 10.11 3.27
N PRO A 97 18.95 11.37 3.08
CA PRO A 97 19.61 12.52 3.66
C PRO A 97 19.61 12.48 5.19
N ARG A 98 20.68 12.98 5.80
CA ARG A 98 20.90 12.87 7.26
C ARG A 98 19.77 13.47 8.11
N TYR A 99 19.15 14.54 7.66
CA TYR A 99 18.15 15.31 8.41
C TYR A 99 16.70 15.05 7.99
N ASN A 100 16.46 14.10 7.07
CA ASN A 100 15.12 13.67 6.74
C ASN A 100 14.66 12.49 7.61
N ILE A 101 13.33 12.30 7.66
CA ILE A 101 12.68 11.17 8.29
C ILE A 101 13.23 9.86 7.69
N SER A 102 13.62 8.93 8.54
CA SER A 102 14.01 7.58 8.13
C SER A 102 12.85 6.62 8.38
N LEU A 103 12.31 6.06 7.31
CA LEU A 103 11.31 5.00 7.39
C LEU A 103 12.01 3.70 7.76
N LYS A 104 11.55 3.06 8.83
CA LYS A 104 11.97 1.72 9.21
C LYS A 104 10.80 0.77 9.03
N ASP A 105 10.98 -0.20 8.15
CA ASP A 105 10.02 -1.27 7.92
C ASP A 105 10.74 -2.62 7.99
N ASP A 106 10.92 -3.09 9.21
CA ASP A 106 11.61 -4.37 9.50
C ASP A 106 10.65 -5.56 9.53
N LYS A 107 9.32 -5.32 9.43
CA LYS A 107 8.32 -6.39 9.52
C LYS A 107 7.96 -6.93 8.15
N THR A 108 8.17 -8.23 7.95
CA THR A 108 7.69 -8.95 6.77
C THR A 108 6.24 -9.39 6.99
N TYR A 109 5.33 -8.77 6.25
CA TYR A 109 3.90 -9.11 6.29
C TYR A 109 3.56 -10.24 5.32
N PRO A 110 2.50 -10.99 5.57
CA PRO A 110 2.05 -12.06 4.67
C PRO A 110 1.32 -11.50 3.44
N TRP A 111 1.60 -12.10 2.28
CA TRP A 111 1.00 -11.80 0.98
C TRP A 111 0.43 -13.06 0.35
N ILE A 112 -0.53 -12.89 -0.54
CA ILE A 112 -0.96 -13.94 -1.47
C ILE A 112 -0.31 -13.64 -2.82
N CYS A 113 0.45 -14.61 -3.34
CA CYS A 113 1.07 -14.54 -4.66
C CYS A 113 0.23 -15.31 -5.68
N ILE A 114 -0.06 -14.68 -6.81
CA ILE A 114 -0.51 -15.33 -8.04
C ILE A 114 0.68 -15.35 -8.99
N LYS A 115 1.25 -16.53 -9.18
CA LYS A 115 2.51 -16.71 -9.93
C LYS A 115 2.34 -16.40 -11.42
N ASN A 116 3.33 -15.74 -12.01
CA ASN A 116 3.36 -15.50 -13.45
C ASN A 116 3.82 -16.76 -14.17
N GLU A 117 2.88 -17.63 -14.51
CA GLU A 117 3.10 -18.87 -15.25
C GLU A 117 1.81 -19.25 -16.02
N ARG A 118 1.89 -20.13 -17.00
CA ARG A 118 0.79 -20.49 -17.91
C ARG A 118 -0.49 -20.92 -17.16
N PHE A 119 -0.35 -21.72 -16.10
CA PHE A 119 -1.41 -22.10 -15.17
C PHE A 119 -1.04 -21.56 -13.79
N PRO A 120 -1.40 -20.28 -13.45
CA PRO A 120 -0.93 -19.61 -12.27
C PRO A 120 -1.24 -20.35 -10.95
N ARG A 121 -0.23 -20.56 -10.12
CA ARG A 121 -0.44 -21.04 -8.73
C ARG A 121 -0.77 -19.88 -7.81
N VAL A 122 -1.58 -20.17 -6.79
CA VAL A 122 -1.96 -19.23 -5.75
C VAL A 122 -1.47 -19.75 -4.41
N PHE A 123 -0.57 -19.00 -3.77
CA PHE A 123 0.07 -19.45 -2.51
C PHE A 123 0.47 -18.28 -1.60
N PRO A 124 0.64 -18.52 -0.29
CA PRO A 124 1.10 -17.51 0.65
C PRO A 124 2.61 -17.25 0.50
N THR A 125 3.03 -16.00 0.67
CA THR A 125 4.44 -15.64 0.71
C THR A 125 4.68 -14.45 1.63
N ARG A 126 5.92 -14.27 2.07
CA ARG A 126 6.38 -13.03 2.72
C ARG A 126 7.35 -12.26 1.85
N ASN A 127 7.84 -12.88 0.79
CA ASN A 127 8.81 -12.29 -0.13
C ASN A 127 8.10 -11.84 -1.41
N VAL A 128 8.25 -10.57 -1.74
CA VAL A 128 7.79 -9.99 -3.00
C VAL A 128 8.97 -9.97 -3.97
N VAL A 129 8.84 -10.67 -5.10
CA VAL A 129 9.89 -10.79 -6.12
C VAL A 129 9.40 -10.12 -7.41
N LYS A 130 10.26 -9.36 -8.07
CA LYS A 130 9.95 -8.71 -9.35
C LYS A 130 10.14 -9.69 -10.53
N ASP A 131 9.24 -10.67 -10.64
CA ASP A 131 9.26 -11.71 -11.68
C ASP A 131 7.98 -11.72 -12.54
N GLY A 132 7.22 -10.64 -12.50
CA GLY A 132 5.93 -10.52 -13.19
C GLY A 132 4.76 -11.17 -12.45
N SER A 133 5.00 -11.85 -11.31
CA SER A 133 3.94 -12.37 -10.45
C SER A 133 3.15 -11.23 -9.78
N GLN A 134 1.87 -11.48 -9.50
CA GLN A 134 1.01 -10.52 -8.83
C GLN A 134 0.94 -10.83 -7.33
N TYR A 135 1.11 -9.80 -6.51
CA TYR A 135 1.10 -9.91 -5.06
C TYR A 135 -0.06 -9.10 -4.49
N PHE A 136 -0.83 -9.73 -3.61
CA PHE A 136 -1.99 -9.15 -2.94
C PHE A 136 -1.76 -9.14 -1.43
N GLY A 137 -1.88 -7.98 -0.81
CA GLY A 137 -1.57 -7.76 0.60
C GLY A 137 -1.04 -6.33 0.82
N PRO A 138 -0.36 -6.06 1.93
CA PRO A 138 -0.09 -6.98 3.04
C PRO A 138 -1.33 -7.32 3.86
N TYR A 139 -1.48 -8.58 4.25
CA TYR A 139 -2.58 -8.98 5.13
C TYR A 139 -2.26 -8.63 6.59
N ALA A 140 -3.28 -8.21 7.34
CA ALA A 140 -3.15 -7.85 8.75
C ALA A 140 -2.59 -8.99 9.64
N SER A 141 -2.87 -10.24 9.28
CA SER A 141 -2.30 -11.40 9.95
C SER A 141 -2.28 -12.64 9.05
N VAL A 142 -1.42 -13.61 9.39
CA VAL A 142 -1.38 -14.93 8.73
C VAL A 142 -2.75 -15.63 8.82
N LYS A 143 -3.49 -15.44 9.93
CA LYS A 143 -4.82 -16.02 10.10
C LYS A 143 -5.82 -15.48 9.07
N VAL A 144 -5.86 -14.19 8.85
CA VAL A 144 -6.71 -13.55 7.83
C VAL A 144 -6.34 -14.06 6.44
N MET A 145 -5.05 -14.04 6.08
CA MET A 145 -4.56 -14.55 4.81
C MET A 145 -4.95 -16.01 4.57
N ASN A 146 -4.73 -16.90 5.57
CA ASN A 146 -5.09 -18.30 5.47
C ASN A 146 -6.60 -18.53 5.36
N THR A 147 -7.42 -17.64 5.95
CA THR A 147 -8.88 -17.69 5.81
C THR A 147 -9.29 -17.40 4.36
N VAL A 148 -8.67 -16.40 3.72
CA VAL A 148 -8.89 -16.09 2.29
C VAL A 148 -8.42 -17.24 1.40
N LEU A 149 -7.22 -17.76 1.62
CA LEU A 149 -6.71 -18.93 0.88
C LEU A 149 -7.57 -20.17 1.08
N GLY A 150 -8.08 -20.39 2.29
CA GLY A 150 -9.01 -21.47 2.60
C GLY A 150 -10.32 -21.35 1.82
N LEU A 151 -10.86 -20.14 1.71
CA LEU A 151 -12.04 -19.87 0.88
C LEU A 151 -11.75 -20.17 -0.60
N ILE A 152 -10.63 -19.71 -1.14
CA ILE A 152 -10.22 -19.95 -2.53
C ILE A 152 -10.12 -21.46 -2.80
N LYS A 153 -9.44 -22.21 -1.94
CA LYS A 153 -9.31 -23.67 -2.08
C LYS A 153 -10.65 -24.43 -1.99
N GLN A 154 -11.62 -23.91 -1.22
CA GLN A 154 -12.95 -24.50 -1.13
C GLN A 154 -13.84 -24.20 -2.34
N LEU A 155 -13.61 -23.05 -3.01
CA LEU A 155 -14.40 -22.63 -4.16
C LEU A 155 -13.85 -23.13 -5.49
N TYR A 156 -12.52 -23.28 -5.58
CA TYR A 156 -11.83 -23.55 -6.84
C TYR A 156 -10.84 -24.69 -6.72
N SER A 157 -10.82 -25.54 -7.73
CA SER A 157 -9.87 -26.67 -7.84
C SER A 157 -8.61 -26.19 -8.57
N LEU A 158 -7.63 -25.71 -7.81
CA LEU A 158 -6.38 -25.15 -8.33
C LEU A 158 -5.21 -26.11 -8.20
N ARG A 159 -4.28 -26.07 -9.17
CA ARG A 159 -3.03 -26.81 -9.02
C ARG A 159 -2.15 -26.23 -7.90
N THR A 160 -1.48 -27.13 -7.17
CA THR A 160 -0.48 -26.79 -6.15
C THR A 160 0.93 -27.26 -6.53
N CYS A 161 1.06 -28.10 -7.56
CA CYS A 161 2.31 -28.71 -8.00
C CYS A 161 3.27 -27.69 -8.64
N ASN A 162 4.60 -27.98 -8.57
CA ASN A 162 5.66 -27.16 -9.15
C ASN A 162 6.05 -27.59 -10.58
N LEU A 163 5.19 -28.36 -11.26
CA LEU A 163 5.49 -28.84 -12.62
C LEU A 163 5.54 -27.66 -13.61
N ASN A 164 6.49 -27.70 -14.54
CA ASN A 164 6.58 -26.73 -15.61
C ASN A 164 5.63 -27.10 -16.75
N LEU A 165 4.43 -26.53 -16.73
CA LEU A 165 3.32 -26.83 -17.63
C LEU A 165 3.41 -26.01 -18.93
N THR A 166 4.52 -26.15 -19.67
CA THR A 166 4.59 -25.62 -21.03
C THR A 166 3.76 -26.48 -21.98
N GLU A 167 3.32 -25.89 -23.07
CA GLU A 167 2.54 -26.60 -24.10
C GLU A 167 3.25 -27.84 -24.59
N GLN A 168 4.55 -27.73 -24.90
CA GLN A 168 5.39 -28.84 -25.32
C GLN A 168 5.44 -30.00 -24.33
N ASN A 169 5.56 -29.70 -23.03
CA ASN A 169 5.61 -30.72 -21.99
C ASN A 169 4.26 -31.43 -21.78
N ILE A 170 3.14 -30.71 -21.94
CA ILE A 170 1.80 -31.29 -21.86
C ILE A 170 1.53 -32.17 -23.08
N GLN A 171 1.79 -31.67 -24.29
CA GLN A 171 1.61 -32.42 -25.54
C GLN A 171 2.50 -33.67 -25.62
N ALA A 172 3.72 -33.60 -25.09
CA ALA A 172 4.64 -34.75 -25.01
C ALA A 172 4.21 -35.79 -23.94
N GLY A 173 3.09 -35.59 -23.23
CA GLY A 173 2.59 -36.56 -22.24
C GLY A 173 3.52 -36.78 -21.04
N LYS A 174 4.37 -35.79 -20.71
CA LYS A 174 5.38 -35.93 -19.64
C LYS A 174 4.80 -36.10 -18.22
N PHE A 175 3.52 -35.82 -18.05
CA PHE A 175 2.88 -35.79 -16.73
C PHE A 175 1.78 -36.84 -16.63
N LYS A 176 1.53 -37.29 -15.39
CA LYS A 176 0.41 -38.15 -15.03
C LYS A 176 -0.47 -37.43 -14.03
N VAL A 177 -1.76 -37.81 -13.96
CA VAL A 177 -2.69 -37.32 -12.92
C VAL A 177 -2.16 -37.68 -11.54
N CYS A 178 -2.25 -36.77 -10.61
CA CYS A 178 -1.78 -36.93 -9.23
C CYS A 178 -2.95 -37.09 -8.27
N LEU A 179 -2.66 -37.34 -6.99
CA LEU A 179 -3.66 -37.51 -5.92
C LEU A 179 -4.62 -36.31 -5.85
N GLU A 180 -4.12 -35.08 -6.02
CA GLU A 180 -4.96 -33.86 -5.96
C GLU A 180 -6.09 -33.84 -6.99
N TYR A 181 -5.86 -34.46 -8.17
CA TYR A 181 -6.90 -34.62 -9.17
C TYR A 181 -7.99 -35.62 -8.68
N HIS A 182 -7.58 -36.74 -8.12
CA HIS A 182 -8.53 -37.76 -7.63
C HIS A 182 -9.32 -37.27 -6.41
N LEU A 183 -8.74 -36.39 -5.60
CA LEU A 183 -9.41 -35.70 -4.49
C LEU A 183 -10.31 -34.53 -4.93
N GLY A 184 -10.34 -34.19 -6.22
CA GLY A 184 -11.11 -33.06 -6.74
C GLY A 184 -10.51 -31.67 -6.45
N ASN A 185 -9.30 -31.62 -5.88
CA ASN A 185 -8.62 -30.36 -5.56
C ASN A 185 -7.95 -29.70 -6.76
N CYS A 186 -7.78 -30.44 -7.88
CA CYS A 186 -7.17 -29.95 -9.11
C CYS A 186 -7.88 -30.58 -10.32
N LYS A 187 -8.08 -29.85 -11.40
CA LYS A 187 -8.70 -30.36 -12.63
C LYS A 187 -7.70 -30.92 -13.65
N ALA A 188 -6.45 -31.16 -13.22
CA ALA A 188 -5.36 -31.76 -14.00
C ALA A 188 -5.04 -31.02 -15.33
N PRO A 189 -4.69 -29.73 -15.33
CA PRO A 189 -4.22 -29.03 -16.51
C PRO A 189 -2.92 -29.64 -17.07
N CYS A 190 -2.17 -30.37 -16.23
CA CYS A 190 -0.94 -31.06 -16.63
C CYS A 190 -1.12 -32.16 -17.68
N VAL A 191 -2.33 -32.70 -17.83
CA VAL A 191 -2.72 -33.70 -18.85
C VAL A 191 -3.86 -33.20 -19.73
N ALA A 192 -3.96 -31.89 -19.91
CA ALA A 192 -4.92 -31.20 -20.78
C ALA A 192 -6.41 -31.49 -20.43
N LYS A 193 -6.74 -31.87 -19.20
CA LYS A 193 -8.15 -32.06 -18.75
C LYS A 193 -8.86 -30.74 -18.42
N GLU A 194 -8.12 -29.65 -18.26
CA GLU A 194 -8.63 -28.27 -18.12
C GLU A 194 -7.91 -27.38 -19.13
N THR A 195 -8.67 -26.58 -19.86
CA THR A 195 -8.12 -25.65 -20.84
C THR A 195 -7.48 -24.43 -20.15
N GLU A 196 -6.53 -23.80 -20.85
CA GLU A 196 -5.89 -22.58 -20.34
C GLU A 196 -6.91 -21.45 -20.14
N MET A 197 -7.88 -21.32 -21.05
CA MET A 197 -8.94 -20.29 -20.96
C MET A 197 -9.82 -20.48 -19.71
N GLU A 198 -10.26 -21.70 -19.41
CA GLU A 198 -11.04 -22.02 -18.21
C GLU A 198 -10.26 -21.71 -16.93
N TYR A 199 -8.96 -22.04 -16.93
CA TYR A 199 -8.08 -21.78 -15.81
C TYR A 199 -7.86 -20.27 -15.59
N VAL A 200 -7.61 -19.50 -16.65
CA VAL A 200 -7.45 -18.04 -16.59
C VAL A 200 -8.72 -17.34 -16.09
N ASN A 201 -9.92 -17.80 -16.51
CA ASN A 201 -11.18 -17.30 -16.00
C ASN A 201 -11.30 -17.53 -14.49
N THR A 202 -10.93 -18.74 -14.03
CA THR A 202 -10.86 -19.06 -12.60
C THR A 202 -9.90 -18.13 -11.83
N ILE A 203 -8.73 -17.86 -12.38
CA ILE A 203 -7.77 -16.93 -11.78
C ILE A 203 -8.32 -15.50 -11.74
N SER A 204 -9.07 -15.06 -12.74
CA SER A 204 -9.72 -13.74 -12.74
C SER A 204 -10.71 -13.59 -11.59
N GLU A 205 -11.55 -14.61 -11.34
CA GLU A 205 -12.47 -14.62 -10.20
C GLU A 205 -11.72 -14.60 -8.85
N ILE A 206 -10.62 -15.34 -8.75
CA ILE A 206 -9.77 -15.37 -7.56
C ILE A 206 -9.15 -14.00 -7.29
N LYS A 207 -8.72 -13.26 -8.32
CA LYS A 207 -8.23 -11.89 -8.17
C LYS A 207 -9.27 -10.98 -7.52
N GLU A 208 -10.55 -11.13 -7.88
CA GLU A 208 -11.62 -10.35 -7.25
C GLU A 208 -11.80 -10.73 -5.76
N ILE A 209 -11.67 -12.01 -5.40
CA ILE A 209 -11.74 -12.44 -4.00
C ILE A 209 -10.57 -11.83 -3.19
N VAL A 210 -9.34 -11.90 -3.68
CA VAL A 210 -8.16 -11.41 -2.94
C VAL A 210 -8.12 -9.88 -2.86
N LYS A 211 -8.77 -9.18 -3.79
CA LYS A 211 -9.02 -7.73 -3.71
C LYS A 211 -10.14 -7.36 -2.72
N GLY A 212 -10.87 -8.33 -2.16
CA GLY A 212 -11.99 -8.13 -1.24
C GLY A 212 -13.36 -8.04 -1.90
N ASN A 213 -13.45 -8.12 -3.23
CA ASN A 213 -14.71 -8.01 -4.00
C ASN A 213 -15.54 -9.31 -3.97
N VAL A 214 -15.68 -9.93 -2.80
CA VAL A 214 -16.36 -11.23 -2.62
C VAL A 214 -17.83 -11.18 -3.10
N ASN A 215 -18.47 -10.00 -3.08
CA ASN A 215 -19.84 -9.83 -3.54
C ASN A 215 -20.00 -9.97 -5.07
N VAL A 216 -18.97 -9.60 -5.84
CA VAL A 216 -18.95 -9.78 -7.31
C VAL A 216 -18.98 -11.26 -7.64
N VAL A 217 -18.11 -12.03 -6.99
CA VAL A 217 -18.04 -13.49 -7.17
C VAL A 217 -19.35 -14.18 -6.77
N ALA A 218 -20.02 -13.70 -5.70
CA ALA A 218 -21.30 -14.25 -5.30
C ALA A 218 -22.42 -14.00 -6.31
N ARG A 219 -22.44 -12.84 -6.93
CA ARG A 219 -23.40 -12.54 -8.00
C ARG A 219 -23.16 -13.47 -9.20
N HIS A 220 -21.91 -13.60 -9.61
CA HIS A 220 -21.53 -14.51 -10.70
C HIS A 220 -21.92 -15.97 -10.41
N LEU A 221 -21.64 -16.49 -9.21
CA LEU A 221 -22.06 -17.84 -8.81
C LEU A 221 -23.58 -18.03 -8.80
N LYS A 222 -24.36 -17.00 -8.41
CA LYS A 222 -25.82 -17.04 -8.50
C LYS A 222 -26.32 -17.08 -9.94
N THR A 223 -25.71 -16.30 -10.83
CA THR A 223 -26.05 -16.30 -12.25
C THR A 223 -25.74 -17.65 -12.89
N LEU A 224 -24.57 -18.26 -12.59
CA LEU A 224 -24.24 -19.60 -13.05
C LEU A 224 -25.23 -20.63 -12.53
N LEU A 225 -25.65 -20.55 -11.26
CA LEU A 225 -26.66 -21.45 -10.71
C LEU A 225 -27.97 -21.35 -11.49
N GLN A 226 -28.47 -20.13 -11.78
CA GLN A 226 -29.67 -19.93 -12.58
C GLN A 226 -29.56 -20.53 -13.98
N GLN A 227 -28.45 -20.27 -14.67
CA GLN A 227 -28.19 -20.84 -16.02
C GLN A 227 -28.11 -22.38 -16.00
N HIS A 228 -27.59 -23.00 -14.94
CA HIS A 228 -27.53 -24.46 -14.80
C HIS A 228 -28.90 -25.05 -14.49
N ILE A 229 -29.70 -24.40 -13.66
CA ILE A 229 -31.10 -24.82 -13.37
C ILE A 229 -31.90 -24.85 -14.66
N GLU A 230 -31.79 -23.79 -15.51
CA GLU A 230 -32.47 -23.70 -16.80
C GLU A 230 -32.01 -24.80 -17.78
N LYS A 231 -30.78 -25.28 -17.65
CA LYS A 231 -30.20 -26.36 -18.49
C LYS A 231 -30.34 -27.77 -17.93
N MET A 232 -31.11 -27.98 -16.83
CA MET A 232 -31.34 -29.27 -16.16
C MET A 232 -30.08 -30.07 -15.81
N LYS A 233 -28.98 -29.40 -15.44
CA LYS A 233 -27.73 -30.05 -15.02
C LYS A 233 -27.63 -30.12 -13.49
N PHE A 234 -28.39 -31.00 -12.84
CA PHE A 234 -28.58 -31.11 -11.38
C PHE A 234 -27.29 -31.35 -10.56
N GLU A 235 -26.31 -32.07 -11.08
CA GLU A 235 -25.08 -32.38 -10.34
C GLU A 235 -24.22 -31.14 -10.09
N ASN A 236 -24.17 -30.18 -11.05
CA ASN A 236 -23.43 -28.94 -10.90
C ASN A 236 -24.14 -27.95 -9.95
N ASP A 237 -25.47 -28.03 -9.83
CA ASP A 237 -26.27 -27.14 -8.98
C ASP A 237 -25.95 -27.33 -7.49
N GLN A 238 -25.73 -28.58 -7.06
CA GLN A 238 -25.39 -28.87 -5.68
C GLN A 238 -24.02 -28.30 -5.30
N LEU A 239 -23.03 -28.43 -6.21
CA LEU A 239 -21.70 -27.85 -6.01
C LEU A 239 -21.74 -26.31 -5.92
N ILE A 240 -22.54 -25.64 -6.76
CA ILE A 240 -22.67 -24.18 -6.74
C ILE A 240 -23.41 -23.72 -5.49
N LYS A 241 -24.48 -24.43 -5.05
CA LYS A 241 -25.18 -24.14 -3.80
C LYS A 241 -24.25 -24.27 -2.57
N GLU A 242 -23.40 -25.29 -2.54
CA GLU A 242 -22.40 -25.45 -1.49
C GLU A 242 -21.38 -24.30 -1.50
N LYS A 243 -20.91 -23.88 -2.67
CA LYS A 243 -20.00 -22.74 -2.82
C LYS A 243 -20.62 -21.45 -2.26
N ILE A 244 -21.88 -21.17 -2.56
CA ILE A 244 -22.61 -20.00 -2.03
C ILE A 244 -22.77 -20.11 -0.51
N LYS A 245 -23.08 -21.28 0.05
CA LYS A 245 -23.19 -21.51 1.49
C LYS A 245 -21.85 -21.31 2.21
N LYS A 246 -20.76 -21.82 1.64
CA LYS A 246 -19.39 -21.65 2.16
C LYS A 246 -18.98 -20.16 2.18
N LYS A 247 -19.33 -19.41 1.14
CA LYS A 247 -19.09 -17.96 1.09
C LYS A 247 -19.85 -17.21 2.19
N LYS A 248 -21.14 -17.50 2.42
CA LYS A 248 -21.91 -16.87 3.51
C LYS A 248 -21.29 -17.15 4.88
N LYS A 249 -20.82 -18.38 5.12
CA LYS A 249 -20.12 -18.76 6.36
C LYS A 249 -18.78 -18.04 6.53
N PHE A 250 -18.10 -17.71 5.42
CA PHE A 250 -16.88 -16.90 5.45
C PHE A 250 -17.17 -15.46 5.88
N GLN A 251 -18.18 -14.83 5.28
CA GLN A 251 -18.57 -13.46 5.67
C GLN A 251 -18.97 -13.34 7.14
N SER A 252 -19.59 -14.36 7.73
CA SER A 252 -19.97 -14.36 9.15
C SER A 252 -18.81 -14.59 10.12
N LYS A 253 -17.65 -15.07 9.66
CA LYS A 253 -16.44 -15.31 10.48
C LYS A 253 -15.41 -14.20 10.38
N SER A 254 -15.53 -13.29 9.41
CA SER A 254 -14.68 -12.11 9.29
C SER A 254 -15.00 -11.15 10.43
N THR A 255 -14.00 -10.53 11.03
CA THR A 255 -14.20 -9.46 12.02
C THR A 255 -14.85 -8.30 11.29
N VAL A 256 -16.18 -8.26 11.30
CA VAL A 256 -16.98 -7.31 10.54
C VAL A 256 -17.17 -6.09 11.44
N VAL A 257 -16.62 -4.97 11.03
CA VAL A 257 -16.95 -3.69 11.66
C VAL A 257 -18.38 -3.33 11.23
N ASN A 258 -18.58 -2.91 10.03
CA ASN A 258 -19.91 -2.62 9.47
C ASN A 258 -19.89 -2.93 7.98
N PRO A 259 -20.79 -3.80 7.45
CA PRO A 259 -20.80 -4.17 6.04
C PRO A 259 -20.98 -3.00 5.06
N SER A 260 -21.48 -1.86 5.52
CA SER A 260 -21.63 -0.66 4.70
C SER A 260 -20.30 0.06 4.44
N ILE A 261 -19.26 -0.18 5.29
CA ILE A 261 -17.93 0.39 5.10
C ILE A 261 -17.19 -0.45 4.06
N ASN A 262 -16.99 0.13 2.88
CA ASN A 262 -16.41 -0.60 1.75
C ASN A 262 -15.38 0.27 1.00
N ASN A 263 -14.22 -0.34 0.72
CA ASN A 263 -13.08 0.28 0.04
C ASN A 263 -12.63 1.59 0.70
N VAL A 264 -12.39 1.51 2.01
CA VAL A 264 -11.94 2.62 2.84
C VAL A 264 -10.56 2.31 3.40
N GLU A 265 -9.72 3.32 3.44
CA GLU A 265 -8.43 3.28 4.13
C GLU A 265 -8.52 4.02 5.45
N VAL A 266 -7.84 3.50 6.46
CA VAL A 266 -7.76 4.11 7.78
C VAL A 266 -6.29 4.29 8.12
N PHE A 267 -5.94 5.50 8.48
CA PHE A 267 -4.60 5.84 8.97
C PHE A 267 -4.71 6.41 10.38
N SER A 268 -4.00 5.81 11.31
CA SER A 268 -3.84 6.33 12.66
C SER A 268 -2.36 6.55 12.96
N ILE A 269 -2.05 7.48 13.85
CA ILE A 269 -0.69 7.82 14.23
C ILE A 269 -0.58 7.96 15.74
N ILE A 270 0.54 7.45 16.27
CA ILE A 270 0.99 7.67 17.64
C ILE A 270 2.44 8.12 17.55
N THR A 271 2.82 9.16 18.29
CA THR A 271 4.16 9.71 18.25
C THR A 271 4.78 9.79 19.64
N ASP A 272 6.08 9.63 19.69
CA ASP A 272 6.93 9.98 20.82
C ASP A 272 7.96 11.05 20.40
N ASP A 273 8.92 11.37 21.30
CA ASP A 273 9.95 12.39 21.04
C ASP A 273 10.88 12.03 19.86
N LYS A 274 10.99 10.75 19.51
CA LYS A 274 11.98 10.24 18.53
C LYS A 274 11.36 9.63 17.30
N SER A 275 10.13 9.12 17.42
CA SER A 275 9.50 8.33 16.37
C SER A 275 8.00 8.64 16.26
N GLY A 276 7.45 8.45 15.07
CA GLY A 276 6.03 8.31 14.81
C GLY A 276 5.73 6.90 14.32
N TYR A 277 4.64 6.32 14.81
CA TYR A 277 4.14 5.01 14.42
C TYR A 277 2.83 5.23 13.69
N VAL A 278 2.82 4.96 12.39
CA VAL A 278 1.62 5.08 11.56
C VAL A 278 1.07 3.70 11.26
N ASN A 279 -0.18 3.49 11.63
CA ASN A 279 -0.92 2.26 11.32
C ASN A 279 -1.83 2.51 10.13
N PHE A 280 -1.79 1.62 9.15
CA PHE A 280 -2.63 1.60 7.95
C PHE A 280 -3.53 0.37 7.98
N LEU A 281 -4.82 0.57 7.74
CA LEU A 281 -5.78 -0.50 7.56
C LEU A 281 -6.56 -0.28 6.25
N LYS A 282 -6.76 -1.34 5.46
CA LYS A 282 -7.69 -1.34 4.33
C LYS A 282 -8.92 -2.16 4.67
N VAL A 283 -10.09 -1.51 4.62
CA VAL A 283 -11.38 -2.12 4.93
C VAL A 283 -12.16 -2.34 3.64
N MET A 284 -12.59 -3.58 3.40
CA MET A 284 -13.39 -3.96 2.24
C MET A 284 -14.62 -4.75 2.72
N ASN A 285 -15.82 -4.29 2.33
CA ASN A 285 -17.07 -4.94 2.74
C ASN A 285 -17.19 -5.17 4.26
N GLY A 286 -16.75 -4.21 5.07
CA GLY A 286 -16.75 -4.28 6.53
C GLY A 286 -15.69 -5.17 7.16
N ALA A 287 -14.78 -5.75 6.39
CA ALA A 287 -13.68 -6.58 6.90
C ALA A 287 -12.33 -5.89 6.72
N ILE A 288 -11.47 -5.97 7.73
CA ILE A 288 -10.09 -5.50 7.64
C ILE A 288 -9.30 -6.51 6.80
N MET A 289 -8.99 -6.14 5.56
CA MET A 289 -8.27 -7.01 4.61
C MET A 289 -6.76 -6.83 4.72
N GLN A 290 -6.29 -5.60 4.88
CA GLN A 290 -4.87 -5.27 4.96
C GLN A 290 -4.59 -4.50 6.23
N GLY A 291 -3.40 -4.67 6.79
CA GLY A 291 -2.92 -3.91 7.92
C GLY A 291 -1.39 -3.81 7.89
N HIS A 292 -0.87 -2.62 8.11
CA HIS A 292 0.55 -2.34 8.07
C HIS A 292 0.90 -1.22 9.03
N THR A 293 1.94 -1.40 9.82
CA THR A 293 2.44 -0.35 10.72
C THR A 293 3.87 -0.01 10.32
N ILE A 294 4.14 1.27 10.15
CA ILE A 294 5.50 1.77 9.89
C ILE A 294 5.99 2.63 11.04
N GLU A 295 7.29 2.51 11.35
CA GLU A 295 8.00 3.41 12.24
C GLU A 295 8.70 4.49 11.40
N MET A 296 8.44 5.75 11.73
CA MET A 296 9.04 6.92 11.11
C MET A 296 9.91 7.65 12.12
N LYS A 297 11.23 7.60 11.96
CA LYS A 297 12.15 8.28 12.89
C LYS A 297 12.18 9.78 12.62
N LYS A 298 11.81 10.55 13.62
CA LYS A 298 11.95 12.01 13.62
C LYS A 298 13.43 12.38 13.56
N LYS A 299 13.76 13.31 12.71
CA LYS A 299 15.12 13.87 12.60
C LYS A 299 15.17 15.32 13.05
N LEU A 300 14.07 16.00 12.89
CA LEU A 300 13.75 17.33 13.32
C LEU A 300 12.51 17.25 14.22
N ASP A 301 11.85 18.36 14.47
CA ASP A 301 10.58 18.40 15.20
C ASP A 301 9.40 18.29 14.21
N GLU A 302 9.38 17.19 13.45
CA GLU A 302 8.30 16.94 12.51
C GLU A 302 6.98 16.73 13.26
N SER A 303 5.95 17.43 12.81
CA SER A 303 4.59 17.35 13.37
C SER A 303 3.91 16.03 12.99
N ASP A 304 2.91 15.64 13.76
CA ASP A 304 2.08 14.46 13.47
C ASP A 304 1.41 14.57 12.10
N GLN A 305 1.04 15.78 11.68
CA GLN A 305 0.44 16.05 10.38
C GLN A 305 1.43 15.82 9.23
N GLU A 306 2.68 16.27 9.37
CA GLU A 306 3.74 16.04 8.37
C GLU A 306 4.07 14.54 8.25
N LEU A 307 4.19 13.84 9.40
CA LEU A 307 4.43 12.40 9.44
C LEU A 307 3.30 11.61 8.79
N LEU A 308 2.05 11.91 9.17
CA LEU A 308 0.89 11.19 8.65
C LEU A 308 0.71 11.43 7.14
N THR A 309 0.88 12.67 6.67
CA THR A 309 0.80 13.01 5.23
C THR A 309 1.83 12.24 4.41
N LEU A 310 3.07 12.17 4.90
CA LEU A 310 4.15 11.42 4.25
C LEU A 310 3.84 9.91 4.24
N ALA A 311 3.35 9.38 5.36
CA ALA A 311 2.96 7.96 5.47
C ALA A 311 1.81 7.60 4.52
N ILE A 312 0.80 8.46 4.38
CA ILE A 312 -0.32 8.25 3.46
C ILE A 312 0.21 8.16 2.02
N ALA A 313 1.04 9.12 1.58
CA ALA A 313 1.62 9.11 0.24
C ALA A 313 2.45 7.84 -0.02
N GLU A 314 3.33 7.49 0.92
CA GLU A 314 4.20 6.30 0.85
C GLU A 314 3.42 5.00 0.75
N LEU A 315 2.47 4.78 1.66
CA LEU A 315 1.75 3.52 1.75
C LEU A 315 0.74 3.35 0.61
N ARG A 316 0.11 4.43 0.15
CA ARG A 316 -0.78 4.39 -1.02
C ARG A 316 -0.03 4.07 -2.30
N GLU A 317 1.16 4.68 -2.52
CA GLU A 317 2.04 4.36 -3.64
C GLU A 317 2.51 2.90 -3.57
N ARG A 318 3.00 2.48 -2.40
CA ARG A 318 3.54 1.14 -2.17
C ARG A 318 2.53 0.03 -2.39
N PHE A 319 1.26 0.23 -1.98
CA PHE A 319 0.19 -0.76 -2.09
C PHE A 319 -0.71 -0.53 -3.31
N ASN A 320 -0.37 0.43 -4.17
CA ASN A 320 -1.14 0.81 -5.35
C ASN A 320 -2.63 0.94 -5.03
N SER A 321 -2.95 1.77 -4.03
CA SER A 321 -4.29 1.87 -3.52
C SER A 321 -5.19 2.75 -4.38
N ASP A 322 -6.43 2.29 -4.56
CA ASP A 322 -7.51 2.92 -5.33
C ASP A 322 -8.66 3.46 -4.46
N ALA A 323 -8.53 3.40 -3.12
CA ALA A 323 -9.56 3.88 -2.22
C ALA A 323 -9.79 5.38 -2.38
N LYS A 324 -11.07 5.76 -2.47
CA LYS A 324 -11.50 7.16 -2.61
C LYS A 324 -11.78 7.83 -1.26
N GLU A 325 -11.97 7.05 -0.21
CA GLU A 325 -12.24 7.52 1.14
C GLU A 325 -11.12 7.11 2.08
N ILE A 326 -10.56 8.08 2.80
CA ILE A 326 -9.50 7.87 3.79
C ILE A 326 -9.96 8.43 5.12
N ILE A 327 -9.92 7.59 6.15
CA ILE A 327 -10.22 7.97 7.53
C ILE A 327 -8.92 8.34 8.22
N VAL A 328 -8.88 9.52 8.82
CA VAL A 328 -7.72 10.09 9.51
C VAL A 328 -8.11 10.67 10.87
N PRO A 329 -7.16 10.80 11.82
CA PRO A 329 -7.46 11.33 13.15
C PRO A 329 -7.66 12.86 13.20
N PHE A 330 -7.13 13.59 12.21
CA PHE A 330 -7.21 15.05 12.07
C PHE A 330 -7.19 15.45 10.60
N GLU A 331 -7.48 16.71 10.30
CA GLU A 331 -7.49 17.24 8.93
C GLU A 331 -6.12 17.20 8.27
N ILE A 332 -6.09 16.82 7.01
CA ILE A 332 -4.89 16.79 6.16
C ILE A 332 -4.98 17.94 5.16
N GLU A 333 -4.02 18.85 5.21
CA GLU A 333 -4.01 20.06 4.35
C GLU A 333 -3.65 19.75 2.89
N THR A 334 -2.91 18.66 2.64
CA THR A 334 -2.47 18.27 1.29
C THR A 334 -3.61 17.58 0.56
N GLU A 335 -3.99 18.12 -0.60
CA GLU A 335 -4.99 17.52 -1.48
C GLU A 335 -4.43 16.30 -2.22
N PHE A 336 -5.19 15.22 -2.20
CA PHE A 336 -4.92 14.01 -2.99
C PHE A 336 -6.01 13.87 -4.05
N PRO A 337 -5.67 13.71 -5.35
CA PRO A 337 -6.66 13.58 -6.41
C PRO A 337 -7.62 12.42 -6.17
N ASN A 338 -8.92 12.68 -6.35
CA ASN A 338 -9.99 11.69 -6.19
C ASN A 338 -10.08 11.03 -4.80
N VAL A 339 -9.58 11.71 -3.76
CA VAL A 339 -9.60 11.22 -2.37
C VAL A 339 -10.36 12.20 -1.49
N THR A 340 -11.24 11.66 -0.65
CA THR A 340 -11.94 12.41 0.40
C THR A 340 -11.41 11.97 1.77
N PHE A 341 -10.91 12.91 2.55
CA PHE A 341 -10.51 12.67 3.93
C PHE A 341 -11.70 12.80 4.87
N LEU A 342 -11.83 11.88 5.82
CA LEU A 342 -12.85 11.88 6.85
C LEU A 342 -12.21 11.86 8.23
N VAL A 343 -12.64 12.79 9.09
CA VAL A 343 -12.26 12.84 10.51
C VAL A 343 -13.48 12.46 11.35
N PRO A 344 -13.68 11.17 11.66
CA PRO A 344 -14.89 10.72 12.33
C PRO A 344 -14.84 11.08 13.82
N GLN A 345 -15.95 11.66 14.33
CA GLN A 345 -16.09 12.02 15.74
C GLN A 345 -16.69 10.87 16.57
N ARG A 346 -17.51 9.99 15.96
CA ARG A 346 -18.21 8.88 16.62
C ARG A 346 -18.54 7.74 15.65
N GLY A 347 -18.97 6.60 16.20
CA GLY A 347 -19.46 5.44 15.43
C GLY A 347 -18.34 4.53 14.93
N ASP A 348 -18.70 3.58 14.04
CA ASP A 348 -17.83 2.50 13.59
C ASP A 348 -16.55 3.00 12.91
N LYS A 349 -16.62 4.12 12.18
CA LYS A 349 -15.45 4.75 11.56
C LYS A 349 -14.46 5.29 12.61
N LYS A 350 -14.94 5.79 13.75
CA LYS A 350 -14.09 6.21 14.87
C LYS A 350 -13.41 5.01 15.53
N GLN A 351 -14.15 3.92 15.74
CA GLN A 351 -13.59 2.69 16.30
C GLN A 351 -12.46 2.10 15.42
N LEU A 352 -12.55 2.27 14.09
CA LEU A 352 -11.49 1.85 13.17
C LEU A 352 -10.18 2.64 13.36
N LEU A 353 -10.24 3.89 13.79
CA LEU A 353 -9.05 4.68 14.11
C LEU A 353 -8.38 4.24 15.43
N GLU A 354 -9.15 3.63 16.33
CA GLU A 354 -8.71 3.23 17.67
C GLU A 354 -8.14 1.78 17.68
N LEU A 355 -8.20 1.07 16.54
CA LEU A 355 -7.59 -0.25 16.34
C LEU A 355 -6.11 -0.14 16.05
#